data_0aa7e0f52d222698df9ffb2fb17e61ea
#
_entry.id   0aa7e0f52d222698df9ffb2fb17e61ea
#
_cell.length_a   1.000
_cell.length_b   1.000
_cell.length_c   1.000
_cell.angle_alpha   90.00
_cell.angle_beta   90.00
_cell.angle_gamma   90.00
#
_symmetry.space_group_name_H-M   'P 1'
#
loop_
_entity.id
_entity.type
_entity.pdbx_description
1 polymer ?
#
loop_
_entity_poly.entity_id
_entity_poly.type
_entity_poly.pdbx_seq_one_letter_code
_entity_poly.pdbx_strand_id
1 'polypeptide(L)'
;MAASLPTAPECRRELLHLLRDRGHRGSAAEAPRVRELVLQLERLQPANLVSESERLSGVWELRWSSGRQPYLLVAPWLENLQVLDPKRGRGMNLLRLAGPLGPL
;
A
#
# COMPACT_ATOMS: atom_id res chain seq x y z
N MET A 1 -13.70 17.46 26.96
CA MET A 1 -12.87 17.98 25.91
C MET A 1 -12.89 17.05 24.71
N ALA A 2 -13.31 17.53 23.56
CA ALA A 2 -13.35 16.71 22.38
C ALA A 2 -11.93 16.48 21.87
N ALA A 3 -11.59 15.22 21.58
CA ALA A 3 -10.33 14.92 20.93
C ALA A 3 -10.35 15.48 19.51
N SER A 4 -9.25 16.09 19.09
CA SER A 4 -9.14 16.55 17.71
C SER A 4 -9.08 15.34 16.78
N LEU A 5 -9.69 15.46 15.60
CA LEU A 5 -9.63 14.42 14.58
C LEU A 5 -8.21 14.34 14.01
N PRO A 6 -7.73 13.15 13.67
CA PRO A 6 -6.40 13.02 13.08
C PRO A 6 -6.34 13.70 11.70
N THR A 7 -5.19 14.26 11.41
CA THR A 7 -4.92 14.88 10.12
C THR A 7 -4.43 13.85 9.11
N ALA A 8 -4.45 14.18 7.81
CA ALA A 8 -3.92 13.30 6.79
C ALA A 8 -2.43 12.96 7.02
N PRO A 9 -1.55 13.93 7.36
CA PRO A 9 -0.16 13.59 7.70
C PRO A 9 -0.02 12.60 8.86
N GLU A 10 -0.85 12.76 9.90
CA GLU A 10 -0.83 11.84 11.03
C GLU A 10 -1.25 10.44 10.63
N CYS A 11 -2.33 10.33 9.84
CA CYS A 11 -2.79 9.03 9.32
C CYS A 11 -1.72 8.36 8.45
N ARG A 12 -1.06 9.13 7.57
CA ARG A 12 0.00 8.59 6.73
C ARG A 12 1.18 8.08 7.56
N ARG A 13 1.56 8.84 8.59
CA ARG A 13 2.68 8.45 9.45
C ARG A 13 2.41 7.14 10.16
N GLU A 14 1.22 7.01 10.73
CA GLU A 14 0.84 5.76 11.41
C GLU A 14 0.78 4.61 10.42
N LEU A 15 0.15 4.82 9.25
CA LEU A 15 0.04 3.78 8.24
C LEU A 15 1.40 3.31 7.75
N LEU A 16 2.30 4.24 7.46
CA LEU A 16 3.67 3.90 7.02
C LEU A 16 4.42 3.14 8.11
N HIS A 17 4.21 3.49 9.37
CA HIS A 17 4.82 2.77 10.48
C HIS A 17 4.34 1.32 10.53
N LEU A 18 3.04 1.10 10.34
CA LEU A 18 2.46 -0.24 10.35
C LEU A 18 2.88 -1.07 9.13
N LEU A 19 3.12 -0.43 8.00
CA LEU A 19 3.41 -1.13 6.74
C LEU A 19 4.88 -1.11 6.34
N ARG A 20 5.76 -0.52 7.15
CA ARG A 20 7.17 -0.36 6.79
C ARG A 20 7.91 -1.68 6.59
N ASP A 21 7.46 -2.72 7.29
CA ASP A 21 8.08 -4.04 7.20
C ASP A 21 7.20 -4.93 6.32
N ARG A 22 7.73 -5.37 5.18
CA ARG A 22 7.02 -6.26 4.27
C ARG A 22 6.58 -7.55 4.96
N GLY A 23 7.37 -8.04 5.90
CA GLY A 23 7.05 -9.23 6.68
C GLY A 23 5.93 -8.99 7.68
N HIS A 24 5.64 -7.74 7.97
CA HIS A 24 4.65 -7.36 8.95
C HIS A 24 3.30 -7.18 8.25
N ARG A 25 2.72 -8.28 7.86
CA ARG A 25 1.39 -8.26 7.24
C ARG A 25 0.30 -7.90 8.21
N GLY A 26 0.60 -7.09 9.16
CA GLY A 26 -0.29 -6.93 10.26
C GLY A 26 -0.62 -8.28 10.86
N SER A 27 -0.28 -8.50 12.09
CA SER A 27 -1.00 -9.53 12.83
C SER A 27 -2.48 -9.28 12.54
N ALA A 28 -3.31 -10.29 12.65
CA ALA A 28 -4.75 -10.12 12.50
C ALA A 28 -5.28 -8.95 13.34
N ALA A 29 -4.58 -8.62 14.44
CA ALA A 29 -4.94 -7.51 15.31
C ALA A 29 -4.72 -6.13 14.68
N GLU A 30 -3.76 -6.01 13.76
CA GLU A 30 -3.44 -4.72 13.13
C GLU A 30 -4.20 -4.45 11.84
N ALA A 31 -4.69 -5.50 11.17
CA ALA A 31 -5.39 -5.36 9.91
C ALA A 31 -6.59 -4.40 9.98
N PRO A 32 -7.43 -4.42 11.03
CA PRO A 32 -8.52 -3.47 11.15
C PRO A 32 -8.05 -2.03 11.24
N ARG A 33 -6.92 -1.78 11.92
CA ARG A 33 -6.36 -0.43 12.04
C ARG A 33 -5.82 0.06 10.70
N VAL A 34 -5.15 -0.80 9.94
CA VAL A 34 -4.68 -0.47 8.60
C VAL A 34 -5.86 -0.08 7.71
N ARG A 35 -6.91 -0.88 7.72
CA ARG A 35 -8.12 -0.59 6.93
C ARG A 35 -8.73 0.74 7.33
N GLU A 36 -8.84 1.02 8.62
CA GLU A 36 -9.40 2.27 9.12
C GLU A 36 -8.57 3.47 8.64
N LEU A 37 -7.25 3.38 8.72
CA LEU A 37 -6.37 4.46 8.28
C LEU A 37 -6.48 4.71 6.78
N VAL A 38 -6.57 3.64 5.98
CA VAL A 38 -6.78 3.78 4.53
C VAL A 38 -8.09 4.50 4.24
N LEU A 39 -9.17 4.10 4.91
CA LEU A 39 -10.48 4.73 4.71
C LEU A 39 -10.46 6.19 5.13
N GLN A 40 -9.78 6.53 6.22
CA GLN A 40 -9.65 7.90 6.66
C GLN A 40 -8.87 8.74 5.64
N LEU A 41 -7.77 8.21 5.12
CA LEU A 41 -6.98 8.91 4.11
C LEU A 41 -7.77 9.15 2.83
N GLU A 42 -8.56 8.17 2.40
CA GLU A 42 -9.43 8.33 1.24
C GLU A 42 -10.43 9.47 1.42
N ARG A 43 -10.92 9.66 2.63
CA ARG A 43 -11.85 10.76 2.92
C ARG A 43 -11.15 12.10 3.06
N LEU A 44 -9.97 12.12 3.71
CA LEU A 44 -9.26 13.36 4.00
C LEU A 44 -8.52 13.90 2.77
N GLN A 45 -8.04 13.01 1.94
CA GLN A 45 -7.21 13.37 0.79
C GLN A 45 -7.52 12.47 -0.40
N PRO A 46 -8.72 12.59 -0.98
CA PRO A 46 -9.08 11.77 -2.13
C PRO A 46 -8.18 12.08 -3.31
N ALA A 47 -7.78 11.01 -4.02
CA ALA A 47 -6.96 11.17 -5.21
C ALA A 47 -7.81 11.64 -6.39
N ASN A 48 -7.28 12.56 -7.17
CA ASN A 48 -7.90 12.95 -8.44
C ASN A 48 -7.07 12.34 -9.56
N LEU A 49 -7.51 11.18 -10.06
CA LEU A 49 -6.76 10.45 -11.06
C LEU A 49 -6.71 11.14 -12.41
N VAL A 50 -7.63 12.05 -12.68
CA VAL A 50 -7.61 12.84 -13.93
C VAL A 50 -6.41 13.79 -13.94
N SER A 51 -6.18 14.50 -12.84
CA SER A 51 -5.09 15.48 -12.75
C SER A 51 -3.80 14.93 -12.18
N GLU A 52 -3.86 13.80 -11.44
CA GLU A 52 -2.73 13.29 -10.69
C GLU A 52 -2.22 11.93 -11.17
N SER A 53 -2.74 11.41 -12.28
CA SER A 53 -2.35 10.09 -12.78
C SER A 53 -0.84 9.96 -13.01
N GLU A 54 -0.17 11.04 -13.41
CA GLU A 54 1.28 11.04 -13.62
C GLU A 54 2.05 10.68 -12.35
N ARG A 55 1.50 10.96 -11.18
CA ARG A 55 2.13 10.61 -9.91
C ARG A 55 2.18 9.10 -9.67
N LEU A 56 1.37 8.34 -10.39
CA LEU A 56 1.37 6.88 -10.31
C LEU A 56 2.46 6.25 -11.17
N SER A 57 3.13 7.06 -12.02
CA SER A 57 4.20 6.55 -12.87
C SER A 57 5.33 5.99 -12.02
N GLY A 58 5.78 4.80 -12.34
CA GLY A 58 6.92 4.20 -11.66
C GLY A 58 6.68 2.78 -11.18
N VAL A 59 7.50 2.36 -10.24
CA VAL A 59 7.47 1.02 -9.66
C VAL A 59 7.00 1.13 -8.21
N TRP A 60 5.93 0.41 -7.89
CA TRP A 60 5.31 0.45 -6.58
C TRP A 60 5.37 -0.92 -5.94
N GLU A 61 5.73 -0.98 -4.67
CA GLU A 61 5.68 -2.22 -3.91
C GLU A 61 4.37 -2.29 -3.15
N LEU A 62 3.65 -3.40 -3.32
CA LEU A 62 2.41 -3.64 -2.59
C LEU A 62 2.74 -4.00 -1.14
N ARG A 63 2.23 -3.22 -0.21
CA ARG A 63 2.45 -3.44 1.21
C ARG A 63 1.22 -3.96 1.93
N TRP A 64 0.04 -3.66 1.39
CA TRP A 64 -1.22 -4.10 1.98
C TRP A 64 -2.32 -4.04 0.93
N SER A 65 -3.25 -4.96 1.01
CA SER A 65 -4.44 -4.96 0.17
C SER A 65 -5.60 -5.60 0.92
N SER A 66 -6.78 -5.08 0.70
CA SER A 66 -8.02 -5.71 1.17
C SER A 66 -8.49 -6.81 0.22
N GLY A 67 -7.91 -6.91 -0.97
CA GLY A 67 -8.27 -7.92 -1.96
C GLY A 67 -7.74 -9.30 -1.60
N ARG A 68 -8.37 -10.32 -2.15
CA ARG A 68 -8.02 -11.72 -1.88
C ARG A 68 -7.43 -12.43 -3.09
N GLN A 69 -7.30 -11.74 -4.21
CA GLN A 69 -6.73 -12.34 -5.41
C GLN A 69 -5.25 -12.69 -5.18
N PRO A 70 -4.76 -13.80 -5.74
CA PRO A 70 -3.37 -14.22 -5.53
C PRO A 70 -2.33 -13.16 -5.90
N TYR A 71 -2.59 -12.35 -6.92
CA TYR A 71 -1.66 -11.30 -7.34
C TYR A 71 -1.64 -10.10 -6.37
N LEU A 72 -2.48 -10.11 -5.33
CA LEU A 72 -2.48 -9.10 -4.27
C LEU A 72 -1.85 -9.63 -2.98
N LEU A 73 -1.17 -10.76 -3.05
CA LEU A 73 -0.55 -11.35 -1.87
C LEU A 73 0.62 -10.51 -1.37
N VAL A 74 0.66 -10.28 -0.06
CA VAL A 74 1.77 -9.63 0.62
C VAL A 74 2.36 -10.64 1.60
N ALA A 75 3.65 -10.95 1.45
CA ALA A 75 4.32 -11.93 2.28
C ALA A 75 5.81 -11.59 2.40
N PRO A 76 6.49 -12.03 3.49
CA PRO A 76 7.91 -11.72 3.67
C PRO A 76 8.79 -12.27 2.55
N TRP A 77 8.39 -13.38 1.94
CA TRP A 77 9.14 -14.08 0.90
C TRP A 77 8.78 -13.61 -0.50
N LEU A 78 7.92 -12.62 -0.63
CA LEU A 78 7.40 -12.17 -1.93
C LEU A 78 7.57 -10.68 -2.09
N GLU A 79 8.22 -10.26 -3.17
CA GLU A 79 8.14 -8.88 -3.64
C GLU A 79 6.99 -8.81 -4.64
N ASN A 80 5.97 -8.04 -4.30
CA ASN A 80 4.83 -7.80 -5.18
C ASN A 80 4.94 -6.37 -5.70
N LEU A 81 5.36 -6.24 -6.94
CA LEU A 81 5.62 -4.95 -7.55
C LEU A 81 4.58 -4.65 -8.61
N GLN A 82 4.21 -3.38 -8.72
CA GLN A 82 3.36 -2.88 -9.78
C GLN A 82 4.14 -1.82 -10.54
N VAL A 83 4.31 -2.04 -11.83
CA VAL A 83 4.94 -1.06 -12.72
C VAL A 83 3.82 -0.35 -13.44
N LEU A 84 3.72 0.96 -13.23
CA LEU A 84 2.64 1.76 -13.78
C LEU A 84 3.17 2.80 -14.75
N ASP A 85 2.54 2.87 -15.92
CA ASP A 85 2.84 3.86 -16.94
C ASP A 85 1.50 4.47 -17.39
N PRO A 86 0.97 5.43 -16.63
CA PRO A 86 -0.34 6.01 -16.92
C PRO A 86 -0.39 6.72 -18.27
N LYS A 87 0.72 7.30 -18.68
CA LYS A 87 0.81 8.03 -19.95
C LYS A 87 0.50 7.13 -21.14
N ARG A 88 0.91 5.87 -21.08
CA ARG A 88 0.66 4.88 -22.10
C ARG A 88 -0.51 3.95 -21.78
N GLY A 89 -1.17 4.19 -20.65
CA GLY A 89 -2.28 3.34 -20.22
C GLY A 89 -1.85 1.91 -19.94
N ARG A 90 -0.63 1.71 -19.44
CA ARG A 90 -0.07 0.38 -19.18
C ARG A 90 0.23 0.17 -17.73
N GLY A 91 0.02 -1.08 -17.29
CA GLY A 91 0.41 -1.54 -15.98
C GLY A 91 0.85 -2.98 -16.05
N MET A 92 1.74 -3.37 -15.13
CA MET A 92 2.25 -4.73 -15.06
C MET A 92 2.48 -5.10 -13.61
N ASN A 93 2.06 -6.32 -13.25
CA ASN A 93 2.41 -6.91 -11.96
C ASN A 93 3.67 -7.75 -12.13
N LEU A 94 4.62 -7.56 -11.23
CA LEU A 94 5.84 -8.34 -11.18
C LEU A 94 5.93 -8.99 -9.81
N LEU A 95 5.89 -10.32 -9.79
CA LEU A 95 6.02 -11.10 -8.57
C LEU A 95 7.40 -11.72 -8.56
N ARG A 96 8.18 -11.44 -7.51
CA ARG A 96 9.53 -11.94 -7.39
C ARG A 96 9.72 -12.59 -6.04
N LEU A 97 10.32 -13.78 -6.02
CA LEU A 97 10.61 -14.45 -4.77
C LEU A 97 11.75 -13.74 -4.05
N ALA A 98 11.54 -13.50 -2.79
CA ALA A 98 12.54 -12.95 -1.88
C ALA A 98 12.53 -13.80 -0.62
N GLY A 99 13.68 -13.96 -0.01
CA GLY A 99 13.77 -14.77 1.19
C GLY A 99 15.16 -14.66 1.78
N PRO A 100 15.50 -15.54 2.76
CA PRO A 100 16.81 -15.48 3.39
C PRO A 100 17.96 -15.69 2.42
N LEU A 101 17.69 -16.31 1.27
CA LEU A 101 18.68 -16.51 0.22
C LEU A 101 18.65 -15.43 -0.86
N GLY A 102 17.80 -14.42 -0.70
CA GLY A 102 17.65 -13.35 -1.65
C GLY A 102 16.77 -13.72 -2.84
N PRO A 103 16.66 -12.81 -3.81
CA PRO A 103 15.85 -13.08 -5.02
C PRO A 103 16.43 -14.24 -5.81
N LEU A 104 15.55 -15.04 -6.31
CA LEU A 104 15.92 -16.16 -7.18
C LEU A 104 16.01 -15.73 -8.64
#